data_77d16211e5d14c778eb5a16b2f200310
#
_entry.id   77d16211e5d14c778eb5a16b2f200310
#
_cell.length_a   1.000
_cell.length_b   1.000
_cell.length_c   1.000
_cell.angle_alpha   90.00
_cell.angle_beta   90.00
_cell.angle_gamma   90.00
#
_symmetry.space_group_name_H-M   'P 1'
#
loop_
_entity.id
_entity.type
_entity.pdbx_description
1 polymer ?
#
loop_
_entity_poly.entity_id
_entity_poly.type
_entity_poly.pdbx_seq_one_letter_code
_entity_poly.pdbx_strand_id
1 'polypeptide(L)'
;LEIFEKISMASIEIMTTGRIELSASGRAVAANVKRLRAARGMSLRALSESLGKIGRNLSTDAINKIENGSEKNTTKQIRRVDVDDLVALSIALGVSPATLLLPQDARGTAEVTGAGEVEATLAWRWVWCEEPLTLPEGDEEADRATVEFLLNSRPIGLFLAQGDDRIAGAAGWRHRRQDSDG
;
A
#
# COMPACT_ATOMS: atom_id res chain seq x y z
N LEU A 1 4.11 -31.68 -34.78
CA LEU A 1 2.78 -31.77 -34.08
C LEU A 1 2.82 -31.11 -32.70
N GLU A 2 3.88 -31.38 -31.89
CA GLU A 2 4.04 -30.82 -30.53
C GLU A 2 4.10 -29.29 -30.46
N ILE A 3 4.63 -28.61 -31.48
CA ILE A 3 4.70 -27.13 -31.51
C ILE A 3 3.34 -26.51 -31.69
N PHE A 4 2.47 -27.14 -32.47
CA PHE A 4 1.09 -26.66 -32.68
C PHE A 4 0.21 -26.85 -31.43
N GLU A 5 0.39 -27.91 -30.65
CA GLU A 5 -0.33 -28.12 -29.39
C GLU A 5 0.10 -27.10 -28.32
N LYS A 6 1.40 -26.80 -28.20
CA LYS A 6 1.91 -25.77 -27.26
C LYS A 6 1.39 -24.36 -27.59
N ILE A 7 1.30 -24.02 -28.88
CA ILE A 7 0.75 -22.72 -29.31
C ILE A 7 -0.75 -22.66 -29.04
N SER A 8 -1.48 -23.77 -29.20
CA SER A 8 -2.92 -23.86 -28.90
C SER A 8 -3.20 -23.72 -27.41
N MET A 9 -2.39 -24.35 -26.53
CA MET A 9 -2.55 -24.20 -25.09
C MET A 9 -2.21 -22.80 -24.60
N ALA A 10 -1.13 -22.18 -25.08
CA ALA A 10 -0.80 -20.80 -24.79
C ALA A 10 -1.86 -19.80 -25.30
N SER A 11 -2.49 -20.08 -26.44
CA SER A 11 -3.59 -19.27 -26.96
C SER A 11 -4.89 -19.42 -26.16
N ILE A 12 -5.13 -20.58 -25.54
CA ILE A 12 -6.28 -20.82 -24.66
C ILE A 12 -6.10 -20.10 -23.32
N GLU A 13 -4.88 -20.01 -22.76
CA GLU A 13 -4.59 -19.23 -21.57
C GLU A 13 -4.79 -17.73 -21.79
N ILE A 14 -4.53 -17.22 -23.00
CA ILE A 14 -4.75 -15.79 -23.36
C ILE A 14 -6.25 -15.47 -23.50
N MET A 15 -7.10 -16.43 -23.77
CA MET A 15 -8.54 -16.21 -24.00
C MET A 15 -9.43 -16.33 -22.75
N THR A 16 -8.87 -16.64 -21.58
CA THR A 16 -9.63 -16.75 -20.31
C THR A 16 -9.68 -15.45 -19.48
N THR A 17 -9.30 -14.30 -20.00
CA THR A 17 -9.10 -13.07 -19.23
C THR A 17 -10.13 -11.98 -19.49
N GLY A 18 -11.41 -12.27 -19.22
CA GLY A 18 -12.40 -11.22 -18.92
C GLY A 18 -12.57 -10.94 -17.43
N ARG A 19 -11.93 -11.72 -16.55
CA ARG A 19 -12.15 -11.62 -15.11
C ARG A 19 -11.09 -10.74 -14.48
N ILE A 20 -11.54 -9.70 -13.76
CA ILE A 20 -10.64 -8.86 -12.94
C ILE A 20 -10.07 -9.74 -11.83
N GLU A 21 -8.76 -9.81 -11.73
CA GLU A 21 -8.04 -10.41 -10.61
C GLU A 21 -7.29 -9.33 -9.84
N LEU A 22 -7.34 -9.40 -8.50
CA LEU A 22 -6.61 -8.47 -7.64
C LEU A 22 -5.29 -9.09 -7.19
N SER A 23 -4.23 -8.32 -7.30
CA SER A 23 -2.96 -8.62 -6.64
C SER A 23 -3.08 -8.48 -5.11
N ALA A 24 -2.02 -8.84 -4.39
CA ALA A 24 -2.00 -8.89 -2.93
C ALA A 24 -2.48 -7.60 -2.26
N SER A 25 -1.90 -6.46 -2.61
CA SER A 25 -2.29 -5.16 -2.04
C SER A 25 -3.75 -4.79 -2.35
N GLY A 26 -4.25 -5.12 -3.54
CA GLY A 26 -5.65 -4.90 -3.89
C GLY A 26 -6.62 -5.72 -3.03
N ARG A 27 -6.27 -6.98 -2.72
CA ARG A 27 -7.03 -7.83 -1.79
C ARG A 27 -6.97 -7.31 -0.36
N ALA A 28 -5.80 -6.82 0.08
CA ALA A 28 -5.63 -6.21 1.40
C ALA A 28 -6.55 -4.98 1.55
N VAL A 29 -6.59 -4.09 0.56
CA VAL A 29 -7.50 -2.94 0.53
C VAL A 29 -8.95 -3.39 0.64
N ALA A 30 -9.38 -4.35 -0.16
CA ALA A 30 -10.75 -4.87 -0.14
C ALA A 30 -11.13 -5.45 1.25
N ALA A 31 -10.24 -6.24 1.85
CA ALA A 31 -10.43 -6.82 3.17
C ALA A 31 -10.50 -5.76 4.27
N ASN A 32 -9.61 -4.77 4.23
CA ASN A 32 -9.55 -3.71 5.22
C ASN A 32 -10.73 -2.74 5.12
N VAL A 33 -11.19 -2.40 3.91
CA VAL A 33 -12.42 -1.61 3.72
C VAL A 33 -13.61 -2.30 4.38
N LYS A 34 -13.82 -3.59 4.08
CA LYS A 34 -14.90 -4.41 4.66
C LYS A 34 -14.81 -4.46 6.19
N ARG A 35 -13.62 -4.76 6.71
CA ARG A 35 -13.35 -4.87 8.15
C ARG A 35 -13.61 -3.54 8.87
N LEU A 36 -13.05 -2.44 8.37
CA LEU A 36 -13.16 -1.12 9.00
C LEU A 36 -14.58 -0.58 8.95
N ARG A 37 -15.27 -0.77 7.82
CA ARG A 37 -16.69 -0.41 7.71
C ARG A 37 -17.52 -1.17 8.75
N ALA A 38 -17.34 -2.49 8.83
CA ALA A 38 -18.05 -3.33 9.79
C ALA A 38 -17.73 -2.95 11.25
N ALA A 39 -16.46 -2.72 11.58
CA ALA A 39 -16.03 -2.31 12.92
C ALA A 39 -16.64 -0.97 13.37
N ARG A 40 -17.02 -0.10 12.42
CA ARG A 40 -17.73 1.16 12.68
C ARG A 40 -19.25 1.02 12.66
N GLY A 41 -19.78 -0.19 12.50
CA GLY A 41 -21.23 -0.41 12.36
C GLY A 41 -21.84 0.25 11.12
N MET A 42 -21.04 0.63 10.12
CA MET A 42 -21.53 1.29 8.90
C MET A 42 -22.15 0.29 7.94
N SER A 43 -23.33 0.59 7.40
CA SER A 43 -23.86 -0.10 6.23
C SER A 43 -23.11 0.32 4.96
N LEU A 44 -23.23 -0.45 3.87
CA LEU A 44 -22.71 -0.04 2.55
C LEU A 44 -23.28 1.33 2.13
N ARG A 45 -24.56 1.58 2.44
CA ARG A 45 -25.22 2.84 2.16
C ARG A 45 -24.60 4.00 2.96
N ALA A 46 -24.34 3.81 4.26
CA ALA A 46 -23.71 4.83 5.09
C ALA A 46 -22.31 5.19 4.60
N LEU A 47 -21.51 4.20 4.16
CA LEU A 47 -20.21 4.47 3.57
C LEU A 47 -20.34 5.21 2.23
N SER A 48 -21.29 4.82 1.36
CA SER A 48 -21.59 5.51 0.10
C SER A 48 -21.97 6.97 0.32
N GLU A 49 -22.82 7.25 1.31
CA GLU A 49 -23.22 8.61 1.69
C GLU A 49 -22.04 9.43 2.23
N SER A 50 -21.18 8.82 3.05
CA SER A 50 -19.96 9.47 3.56
C SER A 50 -18.99 9.85 2.44
N LEU A 51 -18.81 8.96 1.47
CA LEU A 51 -17.99 9.23 0.28
C LEU A 51 -18.58 10.35 -0.58
N GLY A 52 -19.91 10.36 -0.76
CA GLY A 52 -20.61 11.43 -1.48
C GLY A 52 -20.39 12.82 -0.85
N LYS A 53 -20.36 12.91 0.49
CA LYS A 53 -20.11 14.18 1.21
C LYS A 53 -18.71 14.76 0.95
N ILE A 54 -17.73 13.94 0.61
CA ILE A 54 -16.37 14.37 0.27
C ILE A 54 -16.13 14.41 -1.25
N GLY A 55 -17.19 14.34 -2.05
CA GLY A 55 -17.12 14.46 -3.51
C GLY A 55 -16.72 13.18 -4.26
N ARG A 56 -16.59 12.04 -3.59
CA ARG A 56 -16.29 10.75 -4.25
C ARG A 56 -17.53 9.86 -4.27
N ASN A 57 -18.22 9.84 -5.41
CA ASN A 57 -19.45 9.10 -5.56
C ASN A 57 -19.20 7.62 -5.90
N LEU A 58 -19.19 6.76 -4.87
CA LEU A 58 -19.22 5.32 -5.02
C LEU A 58 -20.57 4.78 -4.58
N SER A 59 -21.26 4.07 -5.50
CA SER A 59 -22.53 3.43 -5.18
C SER A 59 -22.33 2.27 -4.19
N THR A 60 -23.40 1.87 -3.51
CA THR A 60 -23.40 0.69 -2.62
C THR A 60 -22.95 -0.58 -3.37
N ASP A 61 -23.35 -0.74 -4.64
CA ASP A 61 -22.92 -1.85 -5.50
C ASP A 61 -21.40 -1.78 -5.78
N ALA A 62 -20.89 -0.58 -6.08
CA ALA A 62 -19.45 -0.39 -6.30
C ALA A 62 -18.63 -0.75 -5.05
N ILE A 63 -19.07 -0.32 -3.86
CA ILE A 63 -18.41 -0.65 -2.58
C ILE A 63 -18.50 -2.17 -2.31
N ASN A 64 -19.66 -2.79 -2.55
CA ASN A 64 -19.84 -4.22 -2.40
C ASN A 64 -18.88 -5.00 -3.35
N LYS A 65 -18.72 -4.56 -4.59
CA LYS A 65 -17.76 -5.14 -5.54
C LYS A 65 -16.31 -4.96 -5.10
N ILE A 66 -15.97 -3.85 -4.46
CA ILE A 66 -14.64 -3.67 -3.83
C ILE A 66 -14.45 -4.71 -2.72
N GLU A 67 -15.37 -4.82 -1.78
CA GLU A 67 -15.28 -5.74 -0.64
C GLU A 67 -15.25 -7.22 -1.05
N ASN A 68 -15.92 -7.59 -2.15
CA ASN A 68 -15.86 -8.94 -2.73
C ASN A 68 -14.45 -9.33 -3.17
N GLY A 69 -13.59 -8.37 -3.47
CA GLY A 69 -12.20 -8.60 -3.88
C GLY A 69 -11.28 -9.08 -2.76
N SER A 70 -11.76 -9.21 -1.53
CA SER A 70 -10.96 -9.69 -0.39
C SER A 70 -10.59 -11.18 -0.48
N GLU A 71 -11.34 -11.97 -1.22
CA GLU A 71 -11.14 -13.42 -1.33
C GLU A 71 -10.40 -13.78 -2.63
N LYS A 72 -9.37 -14.64 -2.53
CA LYS A 72 -8.73 -15.24 -3.72
C LYS A 72 -9.78 -16.10 -4.45
N ASN A 73 -9.77 -16.04 -5.78
CA ASN A 73 -10.65 -16.87 -6.64
C ASN A 73 -12.18 -16.69 -6.41
N THR A 74 -12.59 -15.55 -5.86
CA THR A 74 -14.03 -15.28 -5.68
C THR A 74 -14.78 -15.37 -7.01
N THR A 75 -15.99 -15.96 -7.00
CA THR A 75 -16.90 -15.99 -8.18
C THR A 75 -17.73 -14.73 -8.31
N LYS A 76 -17.74 -13.87 -7.30
CA LYS A 76 -18.48 -12.61 -7.26
C LYS A 76 -17.87 -11.58 -8.21
N GLN A 77 -18.67 -10.60 -8.63
CA GLN A 77 -18.15 -9.44 -9.33
C GLN A 77 -17.27 -8.62 -8.38
N ILE A 78 -16.11 -8.22 -8.87
CA ILE A 78 -15.16 -7.40 -8.13
C ILE A 78 -14.88 -6.08 -8.86
N ARG A 79 -14.44 -5.07 -8.12
CA ARG A 79 -13.97 -3.79 -8.64
C ARG A 79 -12.60 -3.48 -8.05
N ARG A 80 -11.68 -3.01 -8.90
CA ARG A 80 -10.40 -2.44 -8.45
C ARG A 80 -10.62 -1.09 -7.78
N VAL A 81 -9.82 -0.82 -6.79
CA VAL A 81 -9.71 0.49 -6.14
C VAL A 81 -8.63 1.28 -6.87
N ASP A 82 -8.94 2.44 -7.40
CA ASP A 82 -7.95 3.38 -7.91
C ASP A 82 -7.36 4.24 -6.78
N VAL A 83 -6.40 5.09 -7.10
CA VAL A 83 -5.71 5.93 -6.09
C VAL A 83 -6.68 6.90 -5.43
N ASP A 84 -7.59 7.51 -6.18
CA ASP A 84 -8.59 8.44 -5.64
C ASP A 84 -9.61 7.73 -4.76
N ASP A 85 -10.03 6.51 -5.14
CA ASP A 85 -10.87 5.66 -4.30
C ASP A 85 -10.17 5.33 -2.98
N LEU A 86 -8.85 4.97 -3.02
CA LEU A 86 -8.07 4.64 -1.84
C LEU A 86 -8.02 5.80 -0.85
N VAL A 87 -7.71 7.00 -1.34
CA VAL A 87 -7.66 8.22 -0.52
C VAL A 87 -9.04 8.54 0.06
N ALA A 88 -10.08 8.54 -0.76
CA ALA A 88 -11.45 8.85 -0.32
C ALA A 88 -11.97 7.83 0.71
N LEU A 89 -11.74 6.53 0.49
CA LEU A 89 -12.09 5.46 1.43
C LEU A 89 -11.35 5.63 2.76
N SER A 90 -10.08 6.02 2.72
CA SER A 90 -9.29 6.28 3.93
C SER A 90 -9.89 7.44 4.75
N ILE A 91 -10.24 8.54 4.08
CA ILE A 91 -10.88 9.70 4.72
C ILE A 91 -12.25 9.32 5.29
N ALA A 92 -13.12 8.68 4.50
CA ALA A 92 -14.46 8.28 4.93
C ALA A 92 -14.43 7.27 6.09
N LEU A 93 -13.41 6.42 6.14
CA LEU A 93 -13.17 5.47 7.21
C LEU A 93 -12.28 6.02 8.33
N GLY A 94 -11.84 7.29 8.29
CA GLY A 94 -11.02 7.93 9.33
C GLY A 94 -9.71 7.20 9.63
N VAL A 95 -9.01 6.75 8.60
CA VAL A 95 -7.72 6.05 8.70
C VAL A 95 -6.73 6.58 7.65
N SER A 96 -5.44 6.23 7.79
CA SER A 96 -4.47 6.52 6.73
C SER A 96 -4.61 5.52 5.56
N PRO A 97 -4.18 5.88 4.33
CA PRO A 97 -4.12 4.93 3.21
C PRO A 97 -3.29 3.68 3.52
N ALA A 98 -2.22 3.81 4.31
CA ALA A 98 -1.40 2.69 4.78
C ALA A 98 -2.22 1.63 5.52
N THR A 99 -3.20 2.04 6.32
CA THR A 99 -4.10 1.13 7.06
C THR A 99 -4.98 0.30 6.13
N LEU A 100 -5.27 0.78 4.93
CA LEU A 100 -5.98 0.00 3.92
C LEU A 100 -5.06 -0.97 3.18
N LEU A 101 -3.79 -0.63 3.00
CA LEU A 101 -2.82 -1.41 2.22
C LEU A 101 -2.21 -2.58 2.99
N LEU A 102 -2.13 -2.51 4.32
CA LEU A 102 -1.38 -3.44 5.16
C LEU A 102 -2.26 -4.13 6.20
N PRO A 103 -1.83 -5.29 6.74
CA PRO A 103 -2.55 -5.97 7.81
C PRO A 103 -2.59 -5.11 9.07
N GLN A 104 -3.63 -5.28 9.89
CA GLN A 104 -3.77 -4.57 11.16
C GLN A 104 -2.76 -5.05 12.21
N ASP A 105 -2.43 -6.35 12.19
CA ASP A 105 -1.46 -6.94 13.09
C ASP A 105 -0.07 -6.87 12.45
N ALA A 106 0.87 -6.23 13.13
CA ALA A 106 2.26 -6.15 12.70
C ALA A 106 3.05 -7.43 13.00
N ARG A 107 2.46 -8.41 13.71
CA ARG A 107 3.06 -9.73 13.92
C ARG A 107 2.78 -10.63 12.71
N GLY A 108 3.78 -11.41 12.32
CA GLY A 108 3.68 -12.30 11.16
C GLY A 108 4.05 -11.62 9.86
N THR A 109 3.37 -11.93 8.78
CA THR A 109 3.73 -11.51 7.43
C THR A 109 2.64 -10.67 6.76
N ALA A 110 3.05 -9.86 5.77
CA ALA A 110 2.20 -9.11 4.86
C ALA A 110 2.53 -9.51 3.42
N GLU A 111 1.51 -9.77 2.61
CA GLU A 111 1.69 -10.01 1.17
C GLU A 111 1.60 -8.65 0.44
N VAL A 112 2.71 -8.17 -0.12
CA VAL A 112 2.80 -6.88 -0.81
C VAL A 112 3.00 -7.10 -2.30
N THR A 113 2.19 -6.45 -3.13
CA THR A 113 2.30 -6.56 -4.60
C THR A 113 3.69 -6.10 -5.07
N GLY A 114 4.39 -6.97 -5.78
CA GLY A 114 5.74 -6.70 -6.28
C GLY A 114 6.87 -7.13 -5.35
N ALA A 115 6.62 -7.21 -4.03
CA ALA A 115 7.60 -7.66 -3.06
C ALA A 115 7.33 -9.09 -2.53
N GLY A 116 6.10 -9.62 -2.75
CA GLY A 116 5.72 -10.92 -2.22
C GLY A 116 5.39 -10.87 -0.72
N GLU A 117 5.75 -11.93 -0.01
CA GLU A 117 5.56 -12.05 1.43
C GLU A 117 6.75 -11.44 2.17
N VAL A 118 6.48 -10.48 3.04
CA VAL A 118 7.47 -9.78 3.86
C VAL A 118 7.01 -9.74 5.32
N GLU A 119 7.90 -9.49 6.26
CA GLU A 119 7.50 -9.26 7.65
C GLU A 119 6.54 -8.07 7.73
N ALA A 120 5.43 -8.24 8.48
CA ALA A 120 4.43 -7.18 8.61
C ALA A 120 5.00 -5.91 9.24
N THR A 121 5.92 -6.05 10.21
CA THR A 121 6.64 -4.92 10.82
C THR A 121 7.45 -4.15 9.79
N LEU A 122 8.19 -4.84 8.91
CA LEU A 122 8.97 -4.21 7.85
C LEU A 122 8.05 -3.48 6.84
N ALA A 123 6.92 -4.11 6.46
CA ALA A 123 5.94 -3.47 5.58
C ALA A 123 5.39 -2.17 6.19
N TRP A 124 5.12 -2.13 7.50
CA TRP A 124 4.70 -0.92 8.20
C TRP A 124 5.79 0.14 8.25
N ARG A 125 7.04 -0.23 8.54
CA ARG A 125 8.19 0.70 8.53
C ARG A 125 8.45 1.29 7.15
N TRP A 126 8.26 0.49 6.10
CA TRP A 126 8.34 0.95 4.71
C TRP A 126 7.32 2.04 4.39
N VAL A 127 6.02 1.86 4.72
CA VAL A 127 5.01 2.90 4.43
C VAL A 127 5.14 4.12 5.33
N TRP A 128 5.81 4.01 6.49
CA TRP A 128 6.18 5.15 7.32
C TRP A 128 7.47 5.84 6.84
N CYS A 129 8.02 5.39 5.73
CA CYS A 129 9.27 5.93 5.19
C CYS A 129 10.46 5.80 6.16
N GLU A 130 10.52 4.71 6.92
CA GLU A 130 11.59 4.44 7.90
C GLU A 130 12.66 3.49 7.35
N GLU A 131 12.25 2.56 6.46
CA GLU A 131 13.12 1.51 5.97
C GLU A 131 12.65 1.01 4.58
N PRO A 132 13.54 0.73 3.61
CA PRO A 132 13.14 0.12 2.35
C PRO A 132 12.70 -1.34 2.55
N LEU A 133 11.79 -1.84 1.68
CA LEU A 133 11.33 -3.24 1.74
C LEU A 133 12.41 -4.26 1.38
N THR A 134 13.37 -3.84 0.57
CA THR A 134 14.47 -4.68 0.10
C THR A 134 15.77 -3.91 0.21
N LEU A 135 16.82 -4.58 0.65
CA LEU A 135 18.17 -4.06 0.69
C LEU A 135 19.08 -4.90 -0.21
N PRO A 136 20.07 -4.29 -0.87
CA PRO A 136 21.11 -5.02 -1.58
C PRO A 136 21.97 -5.83 -0.60
N GLU A 137 22.71 -6.81 -1.14
CA GLU A 137 23.73 -7.52 -0.38
C GLU A 137 24.95 -6.61 -0.15
N GLY A 138 25.50 -6.65 1.06
CA GLY A 138 26.64 -5.84 1.47
C GLY A 138 26.27 -4.62 2.31
N ASP A 139 27.01 -4.41 3.41
CA ASP A 139 26.68 -3.38 4.41
C ASP A 139 26.75 -1.95 3.84
N GLU A 140 27.76 -1.62 3.04
CA GLU A 140 27.90 -0.29 2.43
C GLU A 140 26.80 0.02 1.41
N GLU A 141 26.42 -0.96 0.59
CA GLU A 141 25.35 -0.83 -0.39
C GLU A 141 23.99 -0.71 0.30
N ALA A 142 23.77 -1.48 1.37
CA ALA A 142 22.55 -1.43 2.17
C ALA A 142 22.38 -0.08 2.87
N ASP A 143 23.46 0.46 3.46
CA ASP A 143 23.45 1.78 4.10
C ASP A 143 23.14 2.88 3.07
N ARG A 144 23.79 2.84 1.88
CA ARG A 144 23.55 3.78 0.80
C ARG A 144 22.09 3.71 0.32
N ALA A 145 21.56 2.50 0.09
CA ALA A 145 20.17 2.30 -0.33
C ALA A 145 19.18 2.81 0.72
N THR A 146 19.47 2.62 2.01
CA THR A 146 18.65 3.13 3.10
C THR A 146 18.62 4.66 3.10
N VAL A 147 19.77 5.31 2.98
CA VAL A 147 19.84 6.79 2.91
C VAL A 147 19.09 7.32 1.68
N GLU A 148 19.31 6.72 0.52
CA GLU A 148 18.63 7.11 -0.71
C GLU A 148 17.10 6.94 -0.59
N PHE A 149 16.64 5.84 -0.02
CA PHE A 149 15.22 5.62 0.26
C PHE A 149 14.65 6.70 1.16
N LEU A 150 15.31 7.03 2.26
CA LEU A 150 14.86 8.06 3.20
C LEU A 150 14.77 9.44 2.53
N LEU A 151 15.78 9.81 1.74
CA LEU A 151 15.82 11.08 1.01
C LEU A 151 14.71 11.21 -0.03
N ASN A 152 14.36 10.12 -0.71
CA ASN A 152 13.34 10.10 -1.75
C ASN A 152 11.91 9.93 -1.22
N SER A 153 11.74 9.32 -0.03
CA SER A 153 10.43 8.98 0.51
C SER A 153 9.86 10.03 1.45
N ARG A 154 10.69 10.84 2.10
CA ARG A 154 10.25 11.85 3.08
C ARG A 154 10.31 13.25 2.50
N PRO A 155 9.30 14.10 2.77
CA PRO A 155 9.40 15.53 2.47
C PRO A 155 10.56 16.18 3.22
N ILE A 156 11.33 17.05 2.57
CA ILE A 156 12.53 17.71 3.12
C ILE A 156 12.26 18.35 4.49
N GLY A 157 11.11 19.00 4.68
CA GLY A 157 10.76 19.66 5.94
C GLY A 157 10.58 18.69 7.13
N LEU A 158 10.24 17.42 6.87
CA LEU A 158 10.11 16.42 7.93
C LEU A 158 11.46 15.90 8.42
N PHE A 159 12.50 15.90 7.59
CA PHE A 159 13.86 15.54 8.02
C PHE A 159 14.38 16.49 9.10
N LEU A 160 14.15 17.78 8.90
CA LEU A 160 14.62 18.81 9.82
C LEU A 160 13.92 18.75 11.18
N ALA A 161 12.66 18.30 11.19
CA ALA A 161 11.86 18.21 12.42
C ALA A 161 12.16 16.99 13.29
N GLN A 162 12.65 15.88 12.70
CA GLN A 162 12.84 14.61 13.42
C GLN A 162 14.29 14.32 13.82
N GLY A 163 15.27 15.15 13.41
CA GLY A 163 16.67 15.03 13.82
C GLY A 163 17.28 13.67 13.49
N ASP A 164 17.02 13.12 12.30
CA ASP A 164 17.54 11.81 11.90
C ASP A 164 19.04 11.92 11.60
N ASP A 165 19.87 11.56 12.60
CA ASP A 165 21.33 11.66 12.54
C ASP A 165 21.95 10.85 11.37
N ARG A 166 21.27 9.80 10.89
CA ARG A 166 21.72 9.00 9.73
C ARG A 166 21.78 9.80 8.46
N ILE A 167 20.80 10.71 8.25
CA ILE A 167 20.74 11.59 7.07
C ILE A 167 21.65 12.80 7.24
N ALA A 168 21.73 13.35 8.43
CA ALA A 168 22.61 14.46 8.72
C ALA A 168 24.09 14.12 8.43
N GLY A 169 24.51 12.89 8.70
CA GLY A 169 25.84 12.36 8.40
C GLY A 169 26.10 12.18 6.91
N ALA A 170 25.16 11.56 6.17
CA ALA A 170 25.31 11.18 4.78
C ALA A 170 25.15 12.35 3.80
N ALA A 171 24.30 13.35 4.11
CA ALA A 171 24.04 14.51 3.27
C ALA A 171 25.05 15.65 3.48
N GLY A 172 26.06 15.51 4.34
CA GLY A 172 27.03 16.55 4.65
C GLY A 172 26.42 17.80 5.33
N TRP A 173 25.22 17.68 5.85
CA TRP A 173 24.52 18.75 6.56
C TRP A 173 25.07 18.86 7.97
N ARG A 174 26.28 19.42 8.11
CA ARG A 174 26.72 19.86 9.41
C ARG A 174 25.88 21.08 9.79
N HIS A 175 25.00 20.93 10.79
CA HIS A 175 24.51 22.08 11.54
C HIS A 175 25.74 22.82 12.06
N ARG A 176 26.03 23.98 11.43
CA ARG A 176 26.83 24.97 12.15
C ARG A 176 26.00 25.36 13.36
N ARG A 177 26.34 24.83 14.53
CA ARG A 177 25.98 25.49 15.76
C ARG A 177 26.55 26.88 15.64
N GLN A 178 25.71 27.88 15.55
CA GLN A 178 26.10 29.22 15.88
C GLN A 178 26.36 29.19 17.38
N ASP A 179 27.62 29.07 17.75
CA ASP A 179 28.09 29.43 19.07
C ASP A 179 27.84 30.93 19.16
N SER A 180 26.75 31.31 19.80
CA SER A 180 26.50 32.66 20.27
C SER A 180 27.20 32.81 21.62
N ASP A 181 28.52 32.92 21.59
CA ASP A 181 29.28 33.55 22.64
C ASP A 181 29.65 34.94 22.18
N GLY A 182 29.08 35.91 22.86
CA GLY A 182 29.35 37.35 22.69
C GLY A 182 28.40 38.14 23.56
#